data_f8402309abb32a488b12e370ed69b617
#
_entry.id   f8402309abb32a488b12e370ed69b617
#
_cell.length_a   1.000
_cell.length_b   1.000
_cell.length_c   1.000
_cell.angle_alpha   90.00
_cell.angle_beta   90.00
_cell.angle_gamma   90.00
#
_symmetry.space_group_name_H-M   'P 1'
#
loop_
_entity.id
_entity.type
_entity.pdbx_description
1 polymer ?
#
loop_
_entity_poly.entity_id
_entity_poly.type
_entity_poly.pdbx_seq_one_letter_code
_entity_poly.pdbx_strand_id
1 'polypeptide(L)'
;DGGDVFLGGRSDGRGWQFPQGGVQRDETAEQALFRELREEVGLEPGDVEVIAATRTWLRYRLPRQYVRRRSRPLCIGQKQRWFLLRMLGGEERLRFDVTSQPEFDSWRWVDYWSPVREVIYFKRPVYVRALEELGQQAFPDGLPPRPEWWSDAVLRPPARPRPATPEPVEAAE
;
A
#
# COMPACT_ATOMS: atom_id res chain seq x y z
N ASP A 1 -9.85 13.76 11.29
CA ASP A 1 -10.16 13.62 12.72
C ASP A 1 -10.93 12.36 13.13
N GLY A 2 -11.21 11.40 12.27
CA GLY A 2 -11.97 10.18 12.58
C GLY A 2 -11.16 8.87 12.55
N GLY A 3 -9.85 8.93 12.39
CA GLY A 3 -9.04 7.73 12.22
C GLY A 3 -8.94 7.23 10.79
N ASP A 4 -9.42 8.00 9.82
CA ASP A 4 -9.29 7.68 8.41
C ASP A 4 -7.83 7.83 7.95
N VAL A 5 -7.46 7.02 6.97
CA VAL A 5 -6.13 7.02 6.36
C VAL A 5 -6.21 7.35 4.88
N PHE A 6 -5.20 8.06 4.40
CA PHE A 6 -5.04 8.36 2.98
C PHE A 6 -4.79 7.10 2.16
N LEU A 7 -5.38 7.01 0.99
CA LEU A 7 -5.12 5.93 0.03
C LEU A 7 -5.06 6.50 -1.39
N GLY A 8 -3.94 6.27 -2.08
CA GLY A 8 -3.73 6.70 -3.47
C GLY A 8 -4.21 5.66 -4.46
N GLY A 9 -4.96 6.09 -5.47
CA GLY A 9 -5.35 5.30 -6.63
C GLY A 9 -4.22 5.33 -7.66
N ARG A 10 -3.77 4.16 -8.08
CA ARG A 10 -2.64 4.03 -9.00
C ARG A 10 -3.03 4.45 -10.42
N SER A 11 -2.23 5.31 -11.04
CA SER A 11 -2.41 5.78 -12.42
C SER A 11 -2.40 4.66 -13.47
N ASP A 12 -1.81 3.50 -13.15
CA ASP A 12 -1.79 2.32 -14.03
C ASP A 12 -3.05 1.41 -13.87
N GLY A 13 -4.04 1.84 -13.08
CA GLY A 13 -5.29 1.12 -12.84
C GLY A 13 -5.17 -0.14 -12.00
N ARG A 14 -4.01 -0.37 -11.34
CA ARG A 14 -3.75 -1.60 -10.57
C ARG A 14 -4.18 -1.52 -9.10
N GLY A 15 -5.17 -0.69 -8.80
CA GLY A 15 -5.79 -0.59 -7.49
C GLY A 15 -5.22 0.51 -6.62
N TRP A 16 -5.37 0.34 -5.32
CA TRP A 16 -5.11 1.36 -4.31
C TRP A 16 -3.94 0.96 -3.41
N GLN A 17 -3.15 1.93 -2.99
CA GLN A 17 -2.05 1.69 -2.05
C GLN A 17 -1.67 2.96 -1.28
N PHE A 18 -0.91 2.79 -0.20
CA PHE A 18 -0.21 3.90 0.44
C PHE A 18 0.96 4.38 -0.43
N PRO A 19 1.34 5.66 -0.34
CA PRO A 19 2.57 6.18 -0.93
C PRO A 19 3.78 5.32 -0.51
N GLN A 20 4.64 5.00 -1.47
CA GLN A 20 5.80 4.16 -1.23
C GLN A 20 6.86 4.28 -2.30
N GLY A 21 8.12 4.27 -1.93
CA GLY A 21 9.21 4.27 -2.88
C GLY A 21 10.47 3.55 -2.40
N GLY A 22 11.51 3.63 -3.19
CA GLY A 22 12.78 2.98 -2.92
C GLY A 22 13.75 3.86 -2.13
N VAL A 23 14.41 3.29 -1.12
CA VAL A 23 15.53 3.97 -0.45
C VAL A 23 16.75 3.91 -1.36
N GLN A 24 17.30 5.06 -1.72
CA GLN A 24 18.51 5.19 -2.54
C GLN A 24 19.77 4.87 -1.74
N ARG A 25 20.91 4.75 -2.44
CA ARG A 25 22.16 4.24 -1.84
C ARG A 25 22.66 5.06 -0.64
N ASP A 26 22.58 6.38 -0.77
CA ASP A 26 23.13 7.33 0.23
C ASP A 26 22.02 8.04 0.99
N GLU A 27 20.86 7.40 1.14
CA GLU A 27 19.64 7.95 1.71
C GLU A 27 19.19 7.14 2.93
N THR A 28 18.79 7.83 3.98
CA THR A 28 18.11 7.18 5.10
C THR A 28 16.66 6.86 4.74
N ALA A 29 16.01 5.97 5.48
CA ALA A 29 14.60 5.65 5.25
C ALA A 29 13.67 6.87 5.41
N GLU A 30 14.04 7.82 6.29
CA GLU A 30 13.28 9.05 6.51
C GLU A 30 13.51 10.07 5.39
N GLN A 31 14.72 10.18 4.87
CA GLN A 31 14.97 11.00 3.68
C GLN A 31 14.21 10.47 2.46
N ALA A 32 14.20 9.13 2.28
CA ALA A 32 13.38 8.49 1.25
C ALA A 32 11.89 8.78 1.44
N LEU A 33 11.38 8.71 2.68
CA LEU A 33 9.99 9.04 2.99
C LEU A 33 9.61 10.42 2.44
N PHE A 34 10.36 11.47 2.80
CA PHE A 34 10.02 12.85 2.40
C PHE A 34 10.21 13.08 0.89
N ARG A 35 11.21 12.46 0.27
CA ARG A 35 11.38 12.53 -1.18
C ARG A 35 10.21 11.89 -1.92
N GLU A 36 9.83 10.66 -1.56
CA GLU A 36 8.72 9.95 -2.18
C GLU A 36 7.38 10.65 -1.89
N LEU A 37 7.19 11.17 -0.67
CA LEU A 37 5.98 11.92 -0.31
C LEU A 37 5.80 13.16 -1.21
N ARG A 38 6.89 13.88 -1.48
CA ARG A 38 6.86 15.02 -2.42
C ARG A 38 6.61 14.56 -3.86
N GLU A 39 7.30 13.52 -4.30
CA GLU A 39 7.21 13.03 -5.69
C GLU A 39 5.82 12.44 -6.01
N GLU A 40 5.21 11.71 -5.08
CA GLU A 40 3.97 10.97 -5.31
C GLU A 40 2.70 11.75 -4.95
N VAL A 41 2.75 12.60 -3.90
CA VAL A 41 1.56 13.30 -3.39
C VAL A 41 1.76 14.80 -3.14
N GLY A 42 2.94 15.35 -3.47
CA GLY A 42 3.23 16.79 -3.44
C GLY A 42 3.43 17.38 -2.04
N LEU A 43 3.48 16.57 -0.98
CA LEU A 43 3.62 17.04 0.40
C LEU A 43 5.10 17.24 0.76
N GLU A 44 5.38 18.39 1.37
CA GLU A 44 6.70 18.74 1.91
C GLU A 44 6.82 18.35 3.40
N PRO A 45 8.04 18.32 3.97
CA PRO A 45 8.23 17.99 5.39
C PRO A 45 7.42 18.85 6.37
N GLY A 46 7.13 20.11 6.01
CA GLY A 46 6.32 21.03 6.82
C GLY A 46 4.81 20.77 6.73
N ASP A 47 4.35 19.94 5.81
CA ASP A 47 2.94 19.60 5.64
C ASP A 47 2.50 18.39 6.48
N VAL A 48 3.47 17.69 7.09
CA VAL A 48 3.21 16.47 7.85
C VAL A 48 4.03 16.41 9.15
N GLU A 49 3.50 15.71 10.13
CA GLU A 49 4.18 15.32 11.36
C GLU A 49 4.42 13.82 11.36
N VAL A 50 5.66 13.37 11.59
CA VAL A 50 5.98 11.95 11.76
C VAL A 50 5.60 11.52 13.18
N ILE A 51 4.53 10.74 13.31
CA ILE A 51 4.02 10.24 14.59
C ILE A 51 4.82 9.01 15.05
N ALA A 52 5.06 8.07 14.14
CA ALA A 52 5.74 6.82 14.45
C ALA A 52 6.39 6.19 13.23
N ALA A 53 7.32 5.26 13.47
CA ALA A 53 7.87 4.36 12.47
C ALA A 53 7.87 2.92 13.00
N THR A 54 7.72 1.92 12.13
CA THR A 54 7.83 0.52 12.54
C THR A 54 9.21 0.25 13.12
N ARG A 55 9.31 -0.55 14.19
CA ARG A 55 10.59 -0.85 14.87
C ARG A 55 11.56 -1.58 13.95
N THR A 56 11.03 -2.44 13.08
CA THR A 56 11.82 -3.26 12.16
C THR A 56 11.36 -3.11 10.72
N TRP A 57 12.19 -3.57 9.79
CA TRP A 57 11.81 -3.68 8.39
C TRP A 57 10.83 -4.83 8.19
N LEU A 58 9.63 -4.53 7.75
CA LEU A 58 8.62 -5.51 7.36
C LEU A 58 8.94 -6.07 5.98
N ARG A 59 8.57 -7.33 5.72
CA ARG A 59 8.94 -8.01 4.48
C ARG A 59 7.76 -8.74 3.87
N TYR A 60 7.70 -8.72 2.53
CA TYR A 60 6.84 -9.63 1.78
C TYR A 60 7.59 -10.24 0.60
N ARG A 61 7.11 -11.39 0.13
CA ARG A 61 7.61 -12.06 -1.07
C ARG A 61 6.65 -11.86 -2.23
N LEU A 62 7.22 -11.69 -3.42
CA LEU A 62 6.45 -11.67 -4.65
C LEU A 62 6.04 -13.10 -5.02
N PRO A 63 4.76 -13.37 -5.34
CA PRO A 63 4.38 -14.60 -5.99
C PRO A 63 5.12 -14.76 -7.32
N ARG A 64 5.38 -16.01 -7.73
CA ARG A 64 6.21 -16.32 -8.91
C ARG A 64 5.81 -15.58 -10.19
N GLN A 65 4.52 -15.34 -10.38
CA GLN A 65 3.97 -14.62 -11.53
C GLN A 65 4.33 -13.12 -11.56
N TYR A 66 4.66 -12.51 -10.42
CA TYR A 66 5.07 -11.10 -10.31
C TYR A 66 6.59 -10.93 -10.32
N VAL A 67 7.37 -12.01 -10.28
CA VAL A 67 8.82 -11.95 -10.34
C VAL A 67 9.27 -11.72 -11.78
N ARG A 68 9.87 -10.54 -12.04
CA ARG A 68 10.44 -10.19 -13.35
C ARG A 68 11.77 -10.91 -13.54
N ARG A 69 11.73 -12.12 -14.13
CA ARG A 69 12.91 -13.00 -14.27
C ARG A 69 14.06 -12.42 -15.08
N ARG A 70 13.80 -11.41 -15.91
CA ARG A 70 14.80 -10.75 -16.76
C ARG A 70 15.46 -9.54 -16.11
N SER A 71 14.97 -9.07 -14.94
CA SER A 71 15.59 -7.94 -14.23
C SER A 71 16.87 -8.36 -13.53
N ARG A 72 17.83 -7.44 -13.44
CA ARG A 72 19.07 -7.59 -12.67
C ARG A 72 19.23 -6.37 -11.76
N PRO A 73 19.33 -6.52 -10.44
CA PRO A 73 19.19 -7.77 -9.68
C PRO A 73 17.77 -8.34 -9.71
N LEU A 74 17.62 -9.64 -9.45
CA LEU A 74 16.33 -10.31 -9.40
C LEU A 74 15.57 -9.89 -8.13
N CYS A 75 14.45 -9.17 -8.29
CA CYS A 75 13.58 -8.80 -7.19
C CYS A 75 12.59 -9.94 -6.87
N ILE A 76 12.75 -10.58 -5.72
CA ILE A 76 11.90 -11.68 -5.23
C ILE A 76 10.94 -11.25 -4.11
N GLY A 77 11.00 -9.99 -3.68
CA GLY A 77 10.23 -9.40 -2.60
C GLY A 77 10.79 -8.05 -2.22
N GLN A 78 10.19 -7.44 -1.23
CA GLN A 78 10.66 -6.15 -0.69
C GLN A 78 10.74 -6.21 0.83
N LYS A 79 11.62 -5.39 1.41
CA LYS A 79 11.61 -4.98 2.81
C LYS A 79 11.19 -3.51 2.87
N GLN A 80 10.32 -3.18 3.80
CA GLN A 80 9.73 -1.85 3.91
C GLN A 80 9.87 -1.33 5.34
N ARG A 81 10.23 -0.07 5.49
CA ARG A 81 10.11 0.71 6.71
C ARG A 81 8.84 1.53 6.58
N TRP A 82 7.96 1.45 7.57
CA TRP A 82 6.68 2.15 7.54
C TRP A 82 6.70 3.31 8.50
N PHE A 83 6.02 4.39 8.11
CA PHE A 83 5.87 5.59 8.89
C PHE A 83 4.39 5.94 9.01
N LEU A 84 3.98 6.39 10.17
CA LEU A 84 2.69 6.99 10.41
C LEU A 84 2.85 8.50 10.43
N LEU A 85 2.11 9.18 9.57
CA LEU A 85 2.15 10.63 9.43
C LEU A 85 0.80 11.22 9.80
N ARG A 86 0.83 12.40 10.40
CA ARG A 86 -0.34 13.28 10.53
C ARG A 86 -0.20 14.40 9.52
N MET A 87 -1.22 14.63 8.73
CA MET A 87 -1.29 15.79 7.84
C MET A 87 -1.59 17.04 8.65
N LEU A 88 -0.79 18.09 8.49
CA LEU A 88 -0.90 19.35 9.24
C LEU A 88 -1.72 20.40 8.49
N GLY A 89 -1.86 20.27 7.18
CA GLY A 89 -2.65 21.13 6.30
C GLY A 89 -3.92 20.48 5.78
N GLY A 90 -4.63 21.17 4.92
CA GLY A 90 -5.80 20.64 4.23
C GLY A 90 -5.43 19.87 2.95
N GLU A 91 -6.42 19.26 2.37
CA GLU A 91 -6.32 18.40 1.16
C GLU A 91 -5.86 19.18 -0.08
N GLU A 92 -5.99 20.50 -0.08
CA GLU A 92 -5.49 21.39 -1.14
C GLU A 92 -3.97 21.36 -1.30
N ARG A 93 -3.24 20.78 -0.33
CA ARG A 93 -1.79 20.54 -0.42
C ARG A 93 -1.44 19.32 -1.28
N LEU A 94 -2.38 18.40 -1.49
CA LEU A 94 -2.15 17.19 -2.27
C LEU A 94 -2.01 17.53 -3.76
N ARG A 95 -0.91 17.06 -4.36
CA ARG A 95 -0.60 17.27 -5.78
C ARG A 95 -0.03 16.00 -6.39
N PHE A 96 -0.55 15.61 -7.53
CA PHE A 96 -0.15 14.40 -8.27
C PHE A 96 0.57 14.72 -9.57
N ASP A 97 0.80 16.00 -9.85
CA ASP A 97 1.42 16.53 -11.08
C ASP A 97 2.89 16.95 -10.87
N VAL A 98 3.52 16.54 -9.78
CA VAL A 98 4.90 16.92 -9.42
C VAL A 98 5.92 16.25 -10.34
N THR A 99 5.62 15.05 -10.84
CA THR A 99 6.48 14.30 -11.75
C THR A 99 5.81 14.09 -13.10
N SER A 100 6.62 13.86 -14.15
CA SER A 100 6.10 13.57 -15.49
C SER A 100 5.40 12.21 -15.62
N GLN A 101 5.57 11.32 -14.64
CA GLN A 101 4.94 10.01 -14.57
C GLN A 101 4.35 9.80 -13.17
N PRO A 102 3.17 10.38 -12.88
CA PRO A 102 2.54 10.26 -11.57
C PRO A 102 2.26 8.81 -11.20
N GLU A 103 2.58 8.43 -9.97
CA GLU A 103 2.24 7.12 -9.42
C GLU A 103 0.73 7.02 -9.15
N PHE A 104 0.11 8.14 -8.74
CA PHE A 104 -1.31 8.25 -8.42
C PHE A 104 -1.99 9.28 -9.34
N ASP A 105 -3.27 9.06 -9.66
CA ASP A 105 -4.16 9.97 -10.38
C ASP A 105 -5.41 10.34 -9.59
N SER A 106 -5.61 9.67 -8.46
CA SER A 106 -6.76 9.84 -7.57
C SER A 106 -6.37 9.49 -6.14
N TRP A 107 -7.22 9.90 -5.20
CA TRP A 107 -7.03 9.62 -3.78
C TRP A 107 -8.35 9.65 -3.02
N ARG A 108 -8.34 9.10 -1.80
CA ARG A 108 -9.46 9.15 -0.86
C ARG A 108 -9.01 8.89 0.57
N TRP A 109 -9.78 9.38 1.52
CA TRP A 109 -9.73 8.92 2.90
C TRP A 109 -10.59 7.67 3.05
N VAL A 110 -10.12 6.71 3.82
CA VAL A 110 -10.80 5.43 4.05
C VAL A 110 -10.63 5.01 5.50
N ASP A 111 -11.57 4.19 5.99
CA ASP A 111 -11.44 3.57 7.31
C ASP A 111 -10.07 2.94 7.51
N TYR A 112 -9.58 2.99 8.75
CA TYR A 112 -8.25 2.53 9.13
C TYR A 112 -7.83 1.16 8.57
N TRP A 113 -8.76 0.21 8.53
CA TRP A 113 -8.49 -1.15 8.04
C TRP A 113 -8.73 -1.36 6.55
N SER A 114 -9.45 -0.48 5.89
CA SER A 114 -9.80 -0.60 4.47
C SER A 114 -8.60 -0.82 3.53
N PRO A 115 -7.42 -0.21 3.75
CA PRO A 115 -6.24 -0.45 2.91
C PRO A 115 -5.82 -1.92 2.81
N VAL A 116 -6.09 -2.73 3.85
CA VAL A 116 -5.78 -4.17 3.84
C VAL A 116 -6.56 -4.92 2.75
N ARG A 117 -7.82 -4.53 2.50
CA ARG A 117 -8.66 -5.12 1.46
C ARG A 117 -8.30 -4.59 0.07
N GLU A 118 -7.99 -3.30 -0.01
CA GLU A 118 -7.76 -2.58 -1.26
C GLU A 118 -6.41 -2.90 -1.92
N VAL A 119 -5.39 -3.20 -1.12
CA VAL A 119 -4.06 -3.51 -1.64
C VAL A 119 -4.01 -4.90 -2.27
N ILE A 120 -3.10 -5.09 -3.21
CA ILE A 120 -2.86 -6.40 -3.84
C ILE A 120 -2.56 -7.47 -2.77
N TYR A 121 -3.19 -8.64 -2.89
CA TYR A 121 -3.30 -9.67 -1.85
C TYR A 121 -1.98 -10.05 -1.16
N PHE A 122 -0.87 -10.13 -1.89
CA PHE A 122 0.42 -10.54 -1.31
C PHE A 122 1.09 -9.46 -0.44
N LYS A 123 0.62 -8.22 -0.50
CA LYS A 123 1.02 -7.14 0.42
C LYS A 123 0.15 -7.08 1.68
N ARG A 124 -1.02 -7.69 1.71
CA ARG A 124 -1.96 -7.61 2.85
C ARG A 124 -1.33 -7.95 4.21
N PRO A 125 -0.52 -9.02 4.33
CA PRO A 125 0.11 -9.34 5.62
C PRO A 125 1.05 -8.25 6.14
N VAL A 126 1.76 -7.55 5.27
CA VAL A 126 2.65 -6.46 5.69
C VAL A 126 1.85 -5.21 6.05
N TYR A 127 0.74 -4.94 5.36
CA TYR A 127 -0.19 -3.87 5.71
C TYR A 127 -0.79 -4.09 7.10
N VAL A 128 -1.31 -5.28 7.39
CA VAL A 128 -1.84 -5.61 8.73
C VAL A 128 -0.82 -5.36 9.81
N ARG A 129 0.39 -5.90 9.66
CA ARG A 129 1.46 -5.73 10.67
C ARG A 129 1.84 -4.27 10.86
N ALA A 130 1.93 -3.49 9.79
CA ALA A 130 2.25 -2.06 9.86
C ALA A 130 1.14 -1.29 10.59
N LEU A 131 -0.12 -1.51 10.22
CA LEU A 131 -1.27 -0.86 10.85
C LEU A 131 -1.40 -1.26 12.33
N GLU A 132 -1.22 -2.53 12.68
CA GLU A 132 -1.24 -2.97 14.09
C GLU A 132 -0.14 -2.32 14.92
N GLU A 133 1.08 -2.23 14.40
CA GLU A 133 2.22 -1.65 15.11
C GLU A 133 2.09 -0.13 15.24
N LEU A 134 1.80 0.56 14.14
CA LEU A 134 1.78 2.02 14.09
C LEU A 134 0.51 2.60 14.72
N GLY A 135 -0.61 1.91 14.61
CA GLY A 135 -1.89 2.35 15.15
C GLY A 135 -1.89 2.47 16.67
N GLN A 136 -1.04 1.74 17.38
CA GLN A 136 -0.87 1.89 18.83
C GLN A 136 -0.45 3.31 19.24
N GLN A 137 0.16 4.07 18.34
CA GLN A 137 0.55 5.46 18.57
C GLN A 137 -0.55 6.44 18.15
N ALA A 138 -1.40 6.06 17.19
CA ALA A 138 -2.50 6.89 16.72
C ALA A 138 -3.75 6.78 17.60
N PHE A 139 -3.94 5.63 18.23
CA PHE A 139 -5.15 5.30 19.00
C PHE A 139 -4.77 4.89 20.43
N PRO A 140 -4.58 5.85 21.36
CA PRO A 140 -4.19 5.56 22.73
C PRO A 140 -5.20 4.67 23.48
N ASP A 141 -6.49 4.80 23.11
CA ASP A 141 -7.60 4.05 23.73
C ASP A 141 -7.81 2.67 23.07
N GLY A 142 -6.96 2.29 22.14
CA GLY A 142 -7.00 1.04 21.40
C GLY A 142 -7.34 1.21 19.92
N LEU A 143 -6.89 0.25 19.14
CA LEU A 143 -7.13 0.24 17.68
C LEU A 143 -8.63 0.21 17.35
N PRO A 144 -9.04 0.82 16.23
CA PRO A 144 -10.39 0.66 15.72
C PRO A 144 -10.76 -0.83 15.59
N PRO A 145 -12.03 -1.20 15.90
CA PRO A 145 -12.47 -2.59 15.78
C PRO A 145 -12.27 -3.07 14.33
N ARG A 146 -11.91 -4.33 14.19
CA ARG A 146 -11.83 -4.94 12.86
C ARG A 146 -13.22 -4.98 12.23
N PRO A 147 -13.35 -4.58 10.96
CA PRO A 147 -14.64 -4.51 10.30
C PRO A 147 -15.24 -5.92 10.05
N GLU A 148 -16.54 -6.01 9.81
CA GLU A 148 -17.26 -7.28 9.60
C GLU A 148 -16.70 -8.13 8.46
N TRP A 149 -16.16 -7.49 7.40
CA TRP A 149 -15.53 -8.21 6.28
C TRP A 149 -14.19 -8.85 6.65
N TRP A 150 -13.63 -8.55 7.84
CA TRP A 150 -12.36 -9.09 8.27
C TRP A 150 -12.48 -10.58 8.59
N SER A 151 -11.74 -11.38 7.89
CA SER A 151 -11.58 -12.81 8.18
C SER A 151 -10.15 -13.23 7.80
N ASP A 152 -9.71 -14.37 8.27
CA ASP A 152 -8.41 -14.94 7.86
C ASP A 152 -8.31 -15.18 6.35
N ALA A 153 -9.44 -15.25 5.66
CA ALA A 153 -9.49 -15.37 4.20
C ALA A 153 -8.95 -14.11 3.49
N VAL A 154 -9.03 -12.93 4.11
CA VAL A 154 -8.47 -11.69 3.56
C VAL A 154 -6.97 -11.79 3.29
N LEU A 155 -6.26 -12.54 4.12
CA LEU A 155 -4.80 -12.72 3.99
C LEU A 155 -4.41 -13.84 3.02
N ARG A 156 -5.38 -14.61 2.53
CA ARG A 156 -5.12 -15.72 1.60
C ARG A 156 -5.06 -15.23 0.15
N PRO A 157 -4.30 -15.91 -0.71
CA PRO A 157 -4.38 -15.68 -2.14
C PRO A 157 -5.82 -15.88 -2.65
N PRO A 158 -6.27 -15.09 -3.65
CA PRO A 158 -7.56 -15.34 -4.28
C PRO A 158 -7.59 -16.76 -4.87
N ALA A 159 -8.74 -17.41 -4.80
CA ALA A 159 -8.93 -18.72 -5.43
C ALA A 159 -8.56 -18.62 -6.92
N ARG A 160 -7.85 -19.62 -7.43
CA ARG A 160 -7.59 -19.70 -8.86
C ARG A 160 -8.93 -19.80 -9.59
N PRO A 161 -9.16 -19.03 -10.65
CA PRO A 161 -10.34 -19.24 -11.48
C PRO A 161 -10.36 -20.71 -11.94
N ARG A 162 -11.50 -21.37 -11.79
CA ARG A 162 -11.67 -22.71 -12.36
C ARG A 162 -11.44 -22.60 -13.87
N PRO A 163 -10.68 -23.52 -14.48
CA PRO A 163 -10.63 -23.61 -15.94
C PRO A 163 -12.08 -23.72 -16.44
N ALA A 164 -12.41 -22.91 -17.44
CA ALA A 164 -13.70 -23.02 -18.09
C ALA A 164 -13.90 -24.48 -18.54
N THR A 165 -15.01 -25.08 -18.15
CA THR A 165 -15.39 -26.38 -18.66
C THR A 165 -15.53 -26.24 -20.17
N PRO A 166 -14.82 -27.01 -20.99
CA PRO A 166 -15.00 -26.94 -22.44
C PRO A 166 -16.47 -27.22 -22.76
N GLU A 167 -17.10 -26.32 -23.52
CA GLU A 167 -18.42 -26.58 -24.04
C GLU A 167 -18.40 -27.91 -24.84
N PRO A 168 -19.42 -28.78 -24.70
CA PRO A 168 -19.51 -29.95 -25.51
C PRO A 168 -19.56 -29.57 -26.98
N VAL A 169 -18.60 -30.07 -27.76
CA VAL A 169 -18.60 -29.92 -29.20
C VAL A 169 -19.82 -30.70 -29.68
N GLU A 170 -20.88 -30.02 -30.14
CA GLU A 170 -21.97 -30.67 -30.87
C GLU A 170 -21.37 -31.38 -32.07
N ALA A 171 -21.43 -32.68 -32.09
CA ALA A 171 -21.10 -33.49 -33.26
C ALA A 171 -22.13 -33.13 -34.36
N ALA A 172 -21.65 -32.47 -35.40
CA ALA A 172 -22.44 -32.28 -36.62
C ALA A 172 -22.60 -33.67 -37.28
N GLU A 173 -23.85 -34.09 -37.39
CA GLU A 173 -24.26 -35.21 -38.26
C GLU A 173 -24.16 -34.84 -39.75
#